data_9cf4a826238e8a58355069f365397d4c
#
_entry.id   9cf4a826238e8a58355069f365397d4c
#
_cell.length_a   1.000
_cell.length_b   1.000
_cell.length_c   1.000
_cell.angle_alpha   90.00
_cell.angle_beta   90.00
_cell.angle_gamma   90.00
#
_symmetry.space_group_name_H-M   'P 1'
#
loop_
_entity.id
_entity.type
_entity.pdbx_description
1 polymer ?
#
loop_
_entity_poly.entity_id
_entity_poly.type
_entity_poly.pdbx_seq_one_letter_code
_entity_poly.pdbx_strand_id
1 'polypeptide(L)'
;MKKAIILFLICSNVYSQISSKKIDRWGSKNENLKSSVVSIAIKQLNKNKKISGVRINTSMTPASNIKILTVLGSISSGDTIPSIKYKISNDTLRISPTGYPFIAHPKYSDDDLESFIKSFTHIVYHKPNIDLTKYGPAWAWDDSKYYFQAERSEMPIYGNVIQIVKESDDSIKITPDIFKVNMNLEQEEKVSRDDQENNFFINPSLIKIGDTIYHPFVTSRKITMNLLEIFFKTSVSFNEDNLKNYKTWNSSIKDDIYSAILKDSDNLISESLAANISLRYNDTISVDKGLKIILNSSDDNKIQLYDGSGLSRYNLIKPSSLVSALEKIYHYYGFEGIKEIFPNNYII
;
A
#
# COMPACT_ATOMS: atom_id res chain seq x y z
N MET A 1 13.67 73.35 -14.74
CA MET A 1 13.80 71.99 -15.27
C MET A 1 13.95 70.98 -14.12
N LYS A 2 12.87 70.30 -13.72
CA LYS A 2 12.90 69.29 -12.67
C LYS A 2 13.19 67.95 -13.33
N LYS A 3 14.33 67.34 -12.99
CA LYS A 3 14.67 65.98 -13.41
C LYS A 3 13.84 64.98 -12.59
N ALA A 4 12.92 64.25 -13.24
CA ALA A 4 12.21 63.11 -12.65
C ALA A 4 13.16 61.93 -12.67
N ILE A 5 13.50 61.43 -11.49
CA ILE A 5 14.21 60.16 -11.32
C ILE A 5 13.14 59.06 -11.32
N ILE A 6 13.06 58.28 -12.39
CA ILE A 6 12.24 57.08 -12.48
C ILE A 6 13.00 55.96 -11.72
N LEU A 7 12.54 55.63 -10.53
CA LEU A 7 13.02 54.48 -9.76
C LEU A 7 12.39 53.20 -10.33
N PHE A 8 13.13 52.47 -11.15
CA PHE A 8 12.73 51.15 -11.61
C PHE A 8 12.88 50.19 -10.44
N LEU A 9 11.78 49.94 -9.74
CA LEU A 9 11.68 48.81 -8.80
C LEU A 9 11.69 47.51 -9.62
N ILE A 10 12.86 46.94 -9.80
CA ILE A 10 13.02 45.56 -10.26
C ILE A 10 12.57 44.71 -9.08
N CYS A 11 11.31 44.28 -9.10
CA CYS A 11 10.84 43.14 -8.29
C CYS A 11 11.53 41.88 -8.82
N SER A 12 12.80 41.71 -8.46
CA SER A 12 13.44 40.40 -8.54
C SER A 12 12.69 39.52 -7.57
N ASN A 13 11.90 38.57 -8.09
CA ASN A 13 11.44 37.43 -7.34
C ASN A 13 12.68 36.70 -6.84
N VAL A 14 13.15 37.08 -5.66
CA VAL A 14 14.21 36.36 -4.94
C VAL A 14 13.58 35.10 -4.40
N TYR A 15 13.47 34.09 -5.25
CA TYR A 15 13.26 32.73 -4.77
C TYR A 15 14.48 32.41 -3.89
N SER A 16 14.29 32.54 -2.59
CA SER A 16 15.30 32.20 -1.59
C SER A 16 15.63 30.72 -1.74
N GLN A 17 16.76 30.42 -2.35
CA GLN A 17 17.27 29.06 -2.37
C GLN A 17 17.49 28.62 -0.92
N ILE A 18 16.77 27.59 -0.50
CA ILE A 18 17.04 26.95 0.79
C ILE A 18 18.41 26.27 0.64
N SER A 19 19.43 26.86 1.28
CA SER A 19 20.79 26.30 1.26
C SER A 19 20.96 25.26 2.39
N SER A 20 21.82 24.27 2.16
CA SER A 20 22.18 23.27 3.19
C SER A 20 22.59 23.94 4.50
N LYS A 21 23.34 25.06 4.45
CA LYS A 21 23.73 25.82 5.64
C LYS A 21 22.54 26.42 6.42
N LYS A 22 21.47 26.84 5.73
CA LYS A 22 20.26 27.33 6.42
C LYS A 22 19.52 26.19 7.11
N ILE A 23 19.45 25.03 6.46
CA ILE A 23 18.80 23.83 7.03
C ILE A 23 19.60 23.33 8.23
N ASP A 24 20.94 23.25 8.14
CA ASP A 24 21.81 22.86 9.25
C ASP A 24 21.62 23.80 10.46
N ARG A 25 21.61 25.11 10.20
CA ARG A 25 21.42 26.11 11.26
C ARG A 25 20.04 26.00 11.90
N TRP A 26 19.01 25.72 11.12
CA TRP A 26 17.67 25.51 11.64
C TRP A 26 17.62 24.24 12.50
N GLY A 27 18.14 23.12 12.00
CA GLY A 27 18.16 21.85 12.75
C GLY A 27 18.96 21.92 14.04
N SER A 28 20.12 22.62 14.04
CA SER A 28 20.97 22.75 15.23
C SER A 28 20.38 23.67 16.30
N LYS A 29 19.47 24.59 15.93
CA LYS A 29 18.79 25.49 16.86
C LYS A 29 17.47 24.95 17.41
N ASN A 30 16.95 23.87 16.81
CA ASN A 30 15.69 23.27 17.27
C ASN A 30 15.96 22.28 18.41
N GLU A 31 15.52 22.64 19.62
CA GLU A 31 15.72 21.83 20.83
C GLU A 31 15.19 20.41 20.68
N ASN A 32 14.04 20.25 20.01
CA ASN A 32 13.41 18.94 19.78
C ASN A 32 14.22 18.02 18.85
N LEU A 33 15.19 18.55 18.11
CA LEU A 33 16.02 17.80 17.18
C LEU A 33 17.43 17.55 17.69
N LYS A 34 17.81 18.09 18.83
CA LYS A 34 19.19 17.98 19.39
C LYS A 34 19.61 16.53 19.64
N SER A 35 18.69 15.67 20.05
CA SER A 35 18.94 14.24 20.33
C SER A 35 18.64 13.33 19.13
N SER A 36 18.31 13.89 17.97
CA SER A 36 17.86 13.14 16.80
C SER A 36 18.86 13.22 15.63
N VAL A 37 18.93 12.16 14.84
CA VAL A 37 19.62 12.18 13.54
C VAL A 37 18.64 12.65 12.49
N VAL A 38 18.82 13.85 11.95
CA VAL A 38 17.96 14.45 10.94
C VAL A 38 18.66 14.42 9.58
N SER A 39 17.91 14.03 8.55
CA SER A 39 18.34 14.05 7.16
C SER A 39 17.27 14.73 6.33
N ILE A 40 17.67 15.69 5.49
CA ILE A 40 16.76 16.47 4.63
C ILE A 40 17.35 16.56 3.25
N ALA A 41 16.59 16.18 2.23
CA ALA A 41 16.95 16.33 0.83
C ALA A 41 15.90 17.19 0.11
N ILE A 42 16.35 18.16 -0.67
CA ILE A 42 15.49 19.09 -1.40
C ILE A 42 16.00 19.20 -2.83
N LYS A 43 15.09 19.13 -3.79
CA LYS A 43 15.34 19.41 -5.21
C LYS A 43 14.30 20.37 -5.73
N GLN A 44 14.74 21.36 -6.49
CA GLN A 44 13.84 22.24 -7.22
C GLN A 44 13.48 21.59 -8.55
N LEU A 45 12.19 21.29 -8.72
CA LEU A 45 11.65 20.79 -9.99
C LEU A 45 11.82 21.82 -11.13
N ASN A 46 11.81 21.35 -12.36
CA ASN A 46 11.92 22.18 -13.58
C ASN A 46 13.20 23.02 -13.71
N LYS A 47 14.20 22.78 -12.89
CA LYS A 47 15.54 23.33 -13.02
C LYS A 47 16.54 22.20 -12.89
N ASN A 48 17.51 22.17 -13.79
CA ASN A 48 18.58 21.15 -13.74
C ASN A 48 19.51 21.39 -12.52
N LYS A 49 18.94 21.38 -11.33
CA LYS A 49 19.63 21.62 -10.06
C LYS A 49 19.90 20.30 -9.35
N LYS A 50 21.07 20.25 -8.72
CA LYS A 50 21.47 19.12 -7.85
C LYS A 50 20.60 19.09 -6.60
N ILE A 51 20.39 17.88 -6.06
CA ILE A 51 19.77 17.69 -4.75
C ILE A 51 20.66 18.37 -3.69
N SER A 52 20.06 19.15 -2.82
CA SER A 52 20.73 19.83 -1.71
C SER A 52 20.09 19.44 -0.38
N GLY A 53 20.77 19.64 0.73
CA GLY A 53 20.23 19.34 2.06
C GLY A 53 21.31 18.89 3.02
N VAL A 54 20.88 18.21 4.09
CA VAL A 54 21.73 17.73 5.19
C VAL A 54 21.70 16.22 5.20
N ARG A 55 22.86 15.57 5.31
CA ARG A 55 23.00 14.10 5.33
C ARG A 55 22.23 13.39 4.20
N ILE A 56 22.16 14.02 3.03
CA ILE A 56 21.33 13.53 1.90
C ILE A 56 21.75 12.14 1.40
N ASN A 57 22.99 11.73 1.67
CA ASN A 57 23.59 10.44 1.28
C ASN A 57 23.76 9.47 2.45
N THR A 58 23.24 9.78 3.62
CA THR A 58 23.23 8.87 4.77
C THR A 58 22.04 7.93 4.66
N SER A 59 22.29 6.62 4.67
CA SER A 59 21.20 5.62 4.68
C SER A 59 20.48 5.64 6.02
N MET A 60 19.15 5.69 5.97
CA MET A 60 18.27 5.75 7.14
C MET A 60 17.11 4.78 6.95
N THR A 61 16.50 4.34 8.05
CA THR A 61 15.28 3.54 8.03
C THR A 61 14.12 4.43 7.56
N PRO A 62 13.50 4.12 6.41
CA PRO A 62 12.55 5.03 5.77
C PRO A 62 11.12 4.93 6.29
N ALA A 63 10.76 3.87 7.01
CA ALA A 63 9.37 3.51 7.31
C ALA A 63 8.50 3.57 6.02
N SER A 64 7.28 4.09 6.09
CA SER A 64 6.33 4.15 4.96
C SER A 64 6.82 4.95 3.74
N ASN A 65 7.95 5.67 3.81
CA ASN A 65 8.53 6.30 2.62
C ASN A 65 9.00 5.28 1.56
N ILE A 66 9.17 4.00 1.92
CA ILE A 66 9.43 2.91 0.95
C ILE A 66 8.32 2.80 -0.09
N LYS A 67 7.08 3.09 0.26
CA LYS A 67 5.93 3.05 -0.63
C LYS A 67 6.11 3.87 -1.92
N ILE A 68 6.91 4.93 -1.84
CA ILE A 68 7.32 5.72 -3.01
C ILE A 68 8.07 4.84 -4.03
N LEU A 69 8.96 3.96 -3.55
CA LEU A 69 9.67 3.02 -4.44
C LEU A 69 8.74 1.94 -4.99
N THR A 70 7.82 1.43 -4.18
CA THR A 70 6.85 0.41 -4.62
C THR A 70 5.99 0.95 -5.75
N VAL A 71 5.47 2.17 -5.61
CA VAL A 71 4.70 2.84 -6.68
C VAL A 71 5.58 3.12 -7.90
N LEU A 72 6.81 3.63 -7.72
CA LEU A 72 7.74 3.85 -8.83
C LEU A 72 8.03 2.53 -9.57
N GLY A 73 8.25 1.44 -8.86
CA GLY A 73 8.48 0.12 -9.44
C GLY A 73 7.30 -0.36 -10.28
N SER A 74 6.07 -0.13 -9.82
CA SER A 74 4.86 -0.44 -10.58
C SER A 74 4.76 0.40 -11.87
N ILE A 75 4.93 1.72 -11.78
CA ILE A 75 4.94 2.64 -12.92
C ILE A 75 6.00 2.22 -13.95
N SER A 76 7.21 1.94 -13.49
CA SER A 76 8.34 1.58 -14.37
C SER A 76 8.17 0.20 -15.02
N SER A 77 7.35 -0.67 -14.44
CA SER A 77 7.08 -2.01 -14.95
C SER A 77 5.97 -2.05 -16.00
N GLY A 78 5.23 -0.96 -16.19
CA GLY A 78 4.17 -0.81 -17.19
C GLY A 78 2.87 -0.28 -16.59
N ASP A 79 1.91 0.06 -17.47
CA ASP A 79 0.74 0.85 -17.11
C ASP A 79 -0.43 0.07 -16.51
N THR A 80 -0.35 -1.25 -16.40
CA THR A 80 -1.47 -2.08 -15.98
C THR A 80 -1.13 -2.88 -14.73
N ILE A 81 -2.11 -3.11 -13.86
CA ILE A 81 -2.00 -3.97 -12.68
C ILE A 81 -2.88 -5.21 -12.91
N PRO A 82 -2.29 -6.41 -13.06
CA PRO A 82 -3.06 -7.64 -13.19
C PRO A 82 -3.95 -7.88 -11.96
N SER A 83 -5.27 -7.95 -12.16
CA SER A 83 -6.22 -8.22 -11.07
C SER A 83 -6.49 -9.70 -10.89
N ILE A 84 -6.81 -10.41 -11.96
CA ILE A 84 -6.95 -11.86 -11.99
C ILE A 84 -6.48 -12.43 -13.34
N LYS A 85 -5.99 -13.66 -13.35
CA LYS A 85 -5.91 -14.48 -14.55
C LYS A 85 -7.20 -15.26 -14.66
N TYR A 86 -7.80 -15.33 -15.85
CA TYR A 86 -9.09 -15.99 -16.00
C TYR A 86 -9.26 -16.73 -17.32
N LYS A 87 -10.19 -17.69 -17.29
CA LYS A 87 -10.70 -18.40 -18.46
C LYS A 87 -12.19 -18.69 -18.26
N ILE A 88 -12.98 -18.48 -19.29
CA ILE A 88 -14.42 -18.73 -19.27
C ILE A 88 -14.71 -20.06 -19.95
N SER A 89 -15.56 -20.88 -19.35
CA SER A 89 -16.10 -22.11 -19.91
C SER A 89 -17.58 -22.19 -19.56
N ASN A 90 -18.45 -21.89 -20.53
CA ASN A 90 -19.90 -21.73 -20.29
C ASN A 90 -20.14 -20.71 -19.15
N ASP A 91 -20.97 -21.05 -18.16
CA ASP A 91 -21.28 -20.19 -17.00
C ASP A 91 -20.24 -20.27 -15.87
N THR A 92 -19.09 -20.90 -16.14
CA THR A 92 -18.01 -21.09 -15.17
C THR A 92 -16.87 -20.14 -15.45
N LEU A 93 -16.50 -19.36 -14.43
CA LEU A 93 -15.31 -18.53 -14.42
C LEU A 93 -14.17 -19.28 -13.73
N ARG A 94 -13.12 -19.62 -14.46
CA ARG A 94 -11.86 -20.15 -13.90
C ARG A 94 -10.94 -18.99 -13.60
N ILE A 95 -10.49 -18.86 -12.35
CA ILE A 95 -9.61 -17.78 -11.92
C ILE A 95 -8.32 -18.31 -11.32
N SER A 96 -7.26 -17.54 -11.45
CA SER A 96 -6.03 -17.71 -10.67
C SER A 96 -5.63 -16.35 -10.10
N PRO A 97 -5.32 -16.29 -8.81
CA PRO A 97 -4.92 -15.07 -8.12
C PRO A 97 -3.68 -14.39 -8.71
N THR A 98 -3.55 -13.11 -8.41
CA THR A 98 -2.42 -12.26 -8.80
C THR A 98 -1.83 -11.47 -7.64
N GLY A 99 -2.35 -11.64 -6.42
CA GLY A 99 -2.06 -10.77 -5.29
C GLY A 99 -2.83 -9.44 -5.33
N TYR A 100 -3.82 -9.27 -6.20
CA TYR A 100 -4.59 -8.03 -6.33
C TYR A 100 -5.41 -7.73 -5.06
N PRO A 101 -5.33 -6.50 -4.48
CA PRO A 101 -5.82 -6.25 -3.13
C PRO A 101 -7.23 -5.69 -3.01
N PHE A 102 -7.95 -5.36 -4.12
CA PHE A 102 -9.20 -4.61 -4.05
C PHE A 102 -10.47 -5.46 -4.16
N ILE A 103 -10.37 -6.78 -4.00
CA ILE A 103 -11.57 -7.63 -3.99
C ILE A 103 -12.26 -7.50 -2.64
N ALA A 104 -13.51 -7.02 -2.66
CA ALA A 104 -14.33 -6.78 -1.46
C ALA A 104 -13.60 -5.95 -0.38
N HIS A 105 -12.70 -5.06 -0.76
CA HIS A 105 -11.93 -4.29 0.21
C HIS A 105 -12.84 -3.30 0.96
N PRO A 106 -12.73 -3.14 2.31
CA PRO A 106 -13.67 -2.34 3.10
C PRO A 106 -13.70 -0.84 2.79
N LYS A 107 -12.68 -0.33 2.08
CA LYS A 107 -12.55 1.10 1.75
C LYS A 107 -12.50 1.39 0.25
N TYR A 108 -12.18 0.40 -0.57
CA TYR A 108 -11.92 0.57 -1.99
C TYR A 108 -12.66 -0.50 -2.79
N SER A 109 -13.12 -0.19 -3.99
CA SER A 109 -13.79 -1.13 -4.88
C SER A 109 -13.18 -1.12 -6.28
N ASP A 110 -13.22 -2.26 -6.95
CA ASP A 110 -13.04 -2.40 -8.39
C ASP A 110 -14.36 -2.93 -8.95
N ASP A 111 -15.31 -2.01 -9.13
CA ASP A 111 -16.69 -2.34 -9.48
C ASP A 111 -16.79 -3.07 -10.81
N ASP A 112 -15.90 -2.78 -11.77
CA ASP A 112 -15.85 -3.46 -13.07
C ASP A 112 -15.44 -4.92 -12.90
N LEU A 113 -14.38 -5.18 -12.14
CA LEU A 113 -13.92 -6.54 -11.83
C LEU A 113 -14.96 -7.32 -11.04
N GLU A 114 -15.52 -6.70 -10.00
CA GLU A 114 -16.52 -7.35 -9.15
C GLU A 114 -17.80 -7.68 -9.92
N SER A 115 -18.28 -6.77 -10.78
CA SER A 115 -19.43 -6.99 -11.66
C SER A 115 -19.17 -8.10 -12.66
N PHE A 116 -17.96 -8.14 -13.22
CA PHE A 116 -17.54 -9.24 -14.11
C PHE A 116 -17.58 -10.58 -13.39
N ILE A 117 -17.02 -10.71 -12.20
CA ILE A 117 -17.02 -11.96 -11.44
C ILE A 117 -18.46 -12.37 -11.06
N LYS A 118 -19.29 -11.42 -10.63
CA LYS A 118 -20.71 -11.65 -10.26
C LYS A 118 -21.56 -12.18 -11.40
N SER A 119 -21.15 -12.01 -12.66
CA SER A 119 -21.91 -12.49 -13.82
C SER A 119 -21.87 -14.02 -14.01
N PHE A 120 -21.08 -14.74 -13.20
CA PHE A 120 -20.92 -16.18 -13.29
C PHE A 120 -21.57 -16.92 -12.11
N THR A 121 -22.14 -18.09 -12.40
CA THR A 121 -22.82 -18.92 -11.38
C THR A 121 -21.87 -19.86 -10.64
N HIS A 122 -20.68 -20.09 -11.21
CA HIS A 122 -19.65 -20.94 -10.61
C HIS A 122 -18.25 -20.39 -10.86
N ILE A 123 -17.42 -20.41 -9.81
CA ILE A 123 -16.00 -20.05 -9.86
C ILE A 123 -15.15 -21.31 -9.62
N VAL A 124 -14.18 -21.55 -10.48
CA VAL A 124 -13.11 -22.52 -10.22
C VAL A 124 -11.84 -21.77 -9.88
N TYR A 125 -11.45 -21.83 -8.62
CA TYR A 125 -10.24 -21.22 -8.10
C TYR A 125 -9.03 -22.12 -8.37
N HIS A 126 -8.14 -21.70 -9.24
CA HIS A 126 -6.91 -22.41 -9.57
C HIS A 126 -5.75 -21.98 -8.68
N LYS A 127 -4.94 -22.96 -8.28
CA LYS A 127 -3.71 -22.70 -7.54
C LYS A 127 -2.78 -21.79 -8.34
N PRO A 128 -2.34 -20.63 -7.79
CA PRO A 128 -1.34 -19.81 -8.46
C PRO A 128 0.07 -20.35 -8.24
N ASN A 129 1.02 -19.93 -9.08
CA ASN A 129 2.42 -20.01 -8.72
C ASN A 129 2.72 -18.94 -7.67
N ILE A 130 3.16 -19.33 -6.49
CA ILE A 130 3.34 -18.44 -5.36
C ILE A 130 4.62 -18.75 -4.59
N ASP A 131 5.35 -17.68 -4.26
CA ASP A 131 6.50 -17.66 -3.37
C ASP A 131 6.31 -16.46 -2.43
N LEU A 132 5.48 -16.64 -1.41
CA LEU A 132 5.00 -15.58 -0.55
C LEU A 132 4.94 -16.05 0.90
N THR A 133 5.63 -15.33 1.79
CA THR A 133 5.49 -15.48 3.24
C THR A 133 4.39 -14.55 3.76
N LYS A 134 3.66 -14.96 4.78
CA LYS A 134 2.60 -14.17 5.40
C LYS A 134 3.11 -12.83 5.94
N TYR A 135 4.29 -12.82 6.51
CA TYR A 135 4.96 -11.65 7.10
C TYR A 135 6.33 -11.43 6.47
N GLY A 136 6.78 -10.19 6.46
CA GLY A 136 8.08 -9.81 5.93
C GLY A 136 9.21 -9.94 6.97
N PRO A 137 10.47 -9.95 6.50
CA PRO A 137 11.63 -9.97 7.41
C PRO A 137 11.66 -8.75 8.34
N ALA A 138 11.99 -8.95 9.61
CA ALA A 138 12.07 -7.89 10.63
C ALA A 138 10.76 -7.11 10.88
N TRP A 139 9.60 -7.69 10.54
CA TRP A 139 8.32 -7.22 11.04
C TRP A 139 8.21 -7.58 12.52
N ALA A 140 7.66 -6.69 13.33
CA ALA A 140 7.46 -6.96 14.75
C ALA A 140 6.31 -7.98 14.90
N TRP A 141 6.57 -9.09 15.61
CA TRP A 141 5.60 -10.18 15.76
C TRP A 141 4.33 -9.75 16.52
N ASP A 142 4.49 -8.83 17.47
CA ASP A 142 3.43 -8.26 18.29
C ASP A 142 2.53 -7.26 17.55
N ASP A 143 2.94 -6.81 16.36
CA ASP A 143 2.13 -5.95 15.50
C ASP A 143 1.08 -6.72 14.69
N SER A 144 1.12 -8.07 14.66
CA SER A 144 0.21 -8.91 13.87
C SER A 144 -1.27 -8.79 14.25
N LYS A 145 -1.58 -8.24 15.41
CA LYS A 145 -2.93 -7.92 15.88
C LYS A 145 -3.48 -6.59 15.35
N TYR A 146 -2.63 -5.75 14.75
CA TYR A 146 -3.06 -4.45 14.24
C TYR A 146 -3.32 -4.50 12.73
N TYR A 147 -4.32 -3.75 12.29
CA TYR A 147 -4.77 -3.70 10.90
C TYR A 147 -3.64 -3.40 9.89
N PHE A 148 -2.62 -2.64 10.30
CA PHE A 148 -1.51 -2.26 9.45
C PHE A 148 -0.50 -3.39 9.20
N GLN A 149 -0.63 -4.54 9.87
CA GLN A 149 0.19 -5.73 9.67
C GLN A 149 -0.67 -6.97 9.38
N ALA A 150 -1.72 -6.81 8.56
CA ALA A 150 -2.46 -7.95 8.04
C ALA A 150 -1.55 -8.88 7.23
N GLU A 151 -1.84 -10.19 7.26
CA GLU A 151 -1.07 -11.20 6.54
C GLU A 151 -1.09 -10.95 5.02
N ARG A 152 0.04 -11.12 4.35
CA ARG A 152 0.08 -11.25 2.89
C ARG A 152 -0.66 -12.50 2.46
N SER A 153 -1.37 -12.45 1.35
CA SER A 153 -2.06 -13.61 0.78
C SER A 153 -2.04 -13.59 -0.75
N GLU A 154 -2.32 -14.74 -1.35
CA GLU A 154 -2.35 -14.87 -2.82
C GLU A 154 -3.49 -14.06 -3.45
N MET A 155 -4.55 -13.79 -2.67
CA MET A 155 -5.72 -12.98 -3.04
C MET A 155 -6.26 -12.32 -1.77
N PRO A 156 -5.79 -11.12 -1.44
CA PRO A 156 -6.39 -10.36 -0.35
C PRO A 156 -7.88 -10.11 -0.64
N ILE A 157 -8.71 -10.41 0.34
CA ILE A 157 -10.14 -10.19 0.29
C ILE A 157 -10.60 -9.55 1.60
N TYR A 158 -11.47 -8.57 1.55
CA TYR A 158 -11.82 -7.71 2.69
C TYR A 158 -10.57 -7.04 3.34
N GLY A 159 -9.50 -6.81 2.56
CA GLY A 159 -8.24 -6.31 3.10
C GLY A 159 -7.60 -7.22 4.15
N ASN A 160 -7.95 -8.53 4.17
CA ASN A 160 -7.54 -9.52 5.18
C ASN A 160 -7.85 -9.09 6.62
N VAL A 161 -8.91 -8.28 6.81
CA VAL A 161 -9.39 -7.79 8.12
C VAL A 161 -10.88 -8.03 8.28
N ILE A 162 -11.32 -8.20 9.52
CA ILE A 162 -12.73 -7.96 9.85
C ILE A 162 -12.92 -6.48 10.14
N GLN A 163 -14.04 -5.95 9.69
CA GLN A 163 -14.53 -4.61 10.03
C GLN A 163 -15.58 -4.74 11.10
N ILE A 164 -15.44 -3.98 12.18
CA ILE A 164 -16.35 -3.93 13.31
C ILE A 164 -16.86 -2.51 13.42
N VAL A 165 -18.17 -2.32 13.29
CA VAL A 165 -18.84 -1.01 13.41
C VAL A 165 -19.83 -1.06 14.55
N LYS A 166 -19.70 -0.16 15.53
CA LYS A 166 -20.69 0.00 16.57
C LYS A 166 -21.79 0.96 16.10
N GLU A 167 -22.96 0.42 15.75
CA GLU A 167 -24.09 1.19 15.21
C GLU A 167 -24.97 1.80 16.32
N SER A 168 -25.10 1.11 17.44
CA SER A 168 -25.83 1.57 18.65
C SER A 168 -25.27 0.90 19.90
N ASP A 169 -25.82 1.20 21.08
CA ASP A 169 -25.37 0.55 22.33
C ASP A 169 -25.53 -0.98 22.29
N ASP A 170 -26.58 -1.45 21.63
CA ASP A 170 -26.91 -2.88 21.54
C ASP A 170 -26.55 -3.52 20.20
N SER A 171 -25.99 -2.76 19.23
CA SER A 171 -25.74 -3.27 17.88
C SER A 171 -24.28 -3.06 17.45
N ILE A 172 -23.64 -4.18 17.15
CA ILE A 172 -22.31 -4.23 16.51
C ILE A 172 -22.43 -5.02 15.21
N LYS A 173 -22.09 -4.38 14.10
CA LYS A 173 -21.99 -5.00 12.78
C LYS A 173 -20.57 -5.47 12.53
N ILE A 174 -20.43 -6.70 12.05
CA ILE A 174 -19.13 -7.32 11.72
C ILE A 174 -19.17 -7.75 10.26
N THR A 175 -18.11 -7.43 9.52
CA THR A 175 -18.00 -7.77 8.10
C THR A 175 -16.58 -8.26 7.80
N PRO A 176 -16.38 -9.44 7.18
CA PRO A 176 -17.40 -10.46 6.93
C PRO A 176 -17.84 -11.15 8.23
N ASP A 177 -19.05 -11.71 8.25
CA ASP A 177 -19.69 -12.33 9.42
C ASP A 177 -19.48 -13.86 9.52
N ILE A 178 -18.42 -14.37 8.88
CA ILE A 178 -18.14 -15.81 8.83
C ILE A 178 -17.34 -16.34 10.03
N PHE A 179 -16.77 -15.45 10.82
CA PHE A 179 -15.89 -15.81 11.90
C PHE A 179 -16.62 -15.90 13.22
N LYS A 180 -16.12 -16.78 14.10
CA LYS A 180 -16.65 -16.87 15.46
C LYS A 180 -16.28 -15.62 16.24
N VAL A 181 -17.31 -14.98 16.80
CA VAL A 181 -17.16 -13.77 17.62
C VAL A 181 -17.79 -13.98 18.98
N ASN A 182 -17.06 -13.64 20.04
CA ASN A 182 -17.50 -13.71 21.41
C ASN A 182 -17.47 -12.31 22.04
N MET A 183 -18.54 -11.91 22.70
CA MET A 183 -18.55 -10.70 23.50
C MET A 183 -17.90 -10.96 24.84
N ASN A 184 -16.87 -10.17 25.20
CA ASN A 184 -16.12 -10.32 26.44
C ASN A 184 -15.92 -8.96 27.10
N LEU A 185 -16.74 -8.64 28.09
CA LEU A 185 -16.72 -7.36 28.81
C LEU A 185 -15.51 -7.22 29.77
N GLU A 186 -14.84 -8.32 30.07
CA GLU A 186 -13.74 -8.35 31.05
C GLU A 186 -12.36 -8.09 30.39
N GLN A 187 -12.26 -8.18 29.05
CA GLN A 187 -10.99 -7.92 28.37
C GLN A 187 -10.67 -6.44 28.34
N GLU A 188 -9.38 -6.09 28.41
CA GLU A 188 -8.88 -4.71 28.37
C GLU A 188 -8.76 -4.15 26.96
N GLU A 189 -8.71 -5.00 25.94
CA GLU A 189 -8.62 -4.60 24.53
C GLU A 189 -10.02 -4.49 23.91
N LYS A 190 -10.20 -3.52 22.98
CA LYS A 190 -11.44 -3.37 22.21
C LYS A 190 -11.78 -4.62 21.42
N VAL A 191 -10.76 -5.21 20.79
CA VAL A 191 -10.85 -6.42 19.97
C VAL A 191 -9.56 -7.21 20.14
N SER A 192 -9.70 -8.51 20.32
CA SER A 192 -8.59 -9.45 20.28
C SER A 192 -8.97 -10.69 19.46
N ARG A 193 -8.00 -11.51 19.13
CA ARG A 193 -8.17 -12.76 18.37
C ARG A 193 -7.16 -13.79 18.90
N ASP A 194 -7.50 -15.06 18.82
CA ASP A 194 -6.54 -16.14 19.05
C ASP A 194 -5.40 -16.04 18.01
N ASP A 195 -4.16 -16.32 18.43
CA ASP A 195 -2.98 -16.11 17.58
C ASP A 195 -3.05 -16.89 16.26
N GLN A 196 -3.55 -18.13 16.29
CA GLN A 196 -3.55 -19.02 15.12
C GLN A 196 -4.95 -19.31 14.56
N GLU A 197 -6.00 -18.87 15.22
CA GLU A 197 -7.38 -19.11 14.84
C GLU A 197 -8.15 -17.81 14.64
N ASN A 198 -9.27 -17.90 13.92
CA ASN A 198 -10.15 -16.75 13.68
C ASN A 198 -11.32 -16.72 14.71
N ASN A 199 -11.00 -16.93 15.97
CA ASN A 199 -11.91 -16.69 17.09
C ASN A 199 -11.67 -15.29 17.63
N PHE A 200 -12.63 -14.40 17.48
CA PHE A 200 -12.54 -13.01 17.91
C PHE A 200 -13.25 -12.79 19.23
N PHE A 201 -12.69 -11.90 20.04
CA PHE A 201 -13.27 -11.44 21.30
C PHE A 201 -13.43 -9.92 21.22
N ILE A 202 -14.61 -9.40 21.51
CA ILE A 202 -14.94 -7.97 21.40
C ILE A 202 -15.45 -7.50 22.76
N ASN A 203 -14.86 -6.40 23.27
CA ASN A 203 -15.43 -5.66 24.38
C ASN A 203 -16.24 -4.45 23.87
N PRO A 204 -17.58 -4.57 23.72
CA PRO A 204 -18.41 -3.51 23.18
C PRO A 204 -18.44 -2.25 24.04
N SER A 205 -18.15 -2.35 25.34
CA SER A 205 -18.13 -1.19 26.26
C SER A 205 -16.97 -0.24 25.98
N LEU A 206 -15.89 -0.72 25.36
CA LEU A 206 -14.72 0.07 24.99
C LEU A 206 -14.84 0.72 23.60
N ILE A 207 -15.88 0.39 22.84
CA ILE A 207 -16.10 0.89 21.48
C ILE A 207 -17.18 1.97 21.53
N LYS A 208 -16.94 3.14 20.96
CA LYS A 208 -17.92 4.21 20.89
C LYS A 208 -18.85 4.00 19.69
N ILE A 209 -20.11 4.47 19.80
CA ILE A 209 -21.05 4.50 18.68
C ILE A 209 -20.42 5.29 17.52
N GLY A 210 -20.47 4.72 16.31
CA GLY A 210 -19.84 5.28 15.11
C GLY A 210 -18.37 4.90 14.91
N ASP A 211 -17.68 4.32 15.92
CA ASP A 211 -16.32 3.81 15.73
C ASP A 211 -16.32 2.65 14.73
N THR A 212 -15.33 2.65 13.85
CA THR A 212 -14.99 1.55 12.94
C THR A 212 -13.63 1.01 13.30
N ILE A 213 -13.54 -0.29 13.59
CA ILE A 213 -12.30 -0.99 13.94
C ILE A 213 -12.03 -2.05 12.88
N TYR A 214 -10.78 -2.16 12.48
CA TYR A 214 -10.27 -3.22 11.60
C TYR A 214 -9.33 -4.11 12.37
N HIS A 215 -9.53 -5.43 12.31
CA HIS A 215 -8.67 -6.40 12.97
C HIS A 215 -8.29 -7.53 11.99
N PRO A 216 -6.99 -7.87 11.84
CA PRO A 216 -6.55 -8.91 10.91
C PRO A 216 -7.13 -10.29 11.25
N PHE A 217 -7.46 -11.05 10.21
CA PHE A 217 -7.74 -12.48 10.36
C PHE A 217 -6.59 -13.33 9.81
N VAL A 218 -6.45 -14.55 10.31
CA VAL A 218 -5.51 -15.54 9.77
C VAL A 218 -6.00 -16.01 8.43
N THR A 219 -5.17 -15.82 7.41
CA THR A 219 -5.51 -16.15 6.03
C THR A 219 -5.26 -17.61 5.70
N SER A 220 -6.11 -18.15 4.86
CA SER A 220 -5.89 -19.45 4.18
C SER A 220 -6.70 -19.49 2.90
N ARG A 221 -6.29 -20.33 1.93
CA ARG A 221 -7.05 -20.52 0.69
C ARG A 221 -8.50 -20.90 0.94
N LYS A 222 -8.74 -21.78 1.91
CA LYS A 222 -10.10 -22.18 2.29
C LYS A 222 -10.94 -20.98 2.72
N ILE A 223 -10.38 -20.09 3.55
CA ILE A 223 -11.06 -18.86 3.99
C ILE A 223 -11.31 -17.93 2.80
N THR A 224 -10.29 -17.73 1.95
CA THR A 224 -10.45 -16.89 0.75
C THR A 224 -11.58 -17.40 -0.14
N MET A 225 -11.67 -18.71 -0.38
CA MET A 225 -12.74 -19.31 -1.19
C MET A 225 -14.13 -19.10 -0.56
N ASN A 226 -14.26 -19.34 0.75
CA ASN A 226 -15.52 -19.08 1.46
C ASN A 226 -15.94 -17.60 1.36
N LEU A 227 -14.99 -16.68 1.49
CA LEU A 227 -15.25 -15.25 1.38
C LEU A 227 -15.67 -14.85 -0.04
N LEU A 228 -15.08 -15.45 -1.07
CA LEU A 228 -15.50 -15.28 -2.47
C LEU A 228 -16.94 -15.78 -2.67
N GLU A 229 -17.28 -16.98 -2.13
CA GLU A 229 -18.63 -17.55 -2.19
C GLU A 229 -19.67 -16.60 -1.61
N ILE A 230 -19.40 -16.08 -0.43
CA ILE A 230 -20.32 -15.19 0.29
C ILE A 230 -20.44 -13.85 -0.43
N PHE A 231 -19.32 -13.23 -0.80
CA PHE A 231 -19.33 -11.90 -1.40
C PHE A 231 -19.98 -11.90 -2.79
N PHE A 232 -19.62 -12.87 -3.64
CA PHE A 232 -20.16 -12.97 -4.99
C PHE A 232 -21.49 -13.73 -5.09
N LYS A 233 -21.92 -14.40 -4.00
CA LYS A 233 -23.10 -15.26 -3.95
C LYS A 233 -23.09 -16.32 -5.03
N THR A 234 -21.92 -16.95 -5.25
CA THR A 234 -21.66 -17.94 -6.27
C THR A 234 -20.93 -19.13 -5.67
N SER A 235 -21.08 -20.34 -6.25
CA SER A 235 -20.32 -21.49 -5.76
C SER A 235 -18.85 -21.40 -6.15
N VAL A 236 -17.94 -21.81 -5.26
CA VAL A 236 -16.50 -21.79 -5.49
C VAL A 236 -15.91 -23.17 -5.28
N SER A 237 -15.25 -23.73 -6.28
CA SER A 237 -14.50 -24.98 -6.19
C SER A 237 -13.01 -24.74 -6.39
N PHE A 238 -12.18 -25.67 -5.92
CA PHE A 238 -10.73 -25.58 -6.00
C PHE A 238 -10.16 -26.53 -7.07
N ASN A 239 -9.12 -26.08 -7.76
CA ASN A 239 -8.33 -26.89 -8.68
C ASN A 239 -6.83 -26.75 -8.32
N GLU A 240 -6.15 -27.88 -8.08
CA GLU A 240 -4.72 -27.92 -7.74
C GLU A 240 -3.79 -27.52 -8.89
N ASP A 241 -4.28 -27.64 -10.15
CA ASP A 241 -3.48 -27.29 -11.30
C ASP A 241 -3.44 -25.78 -11.53
N ASN A 242 -2.31 -25.30 -12.00
CA ASN A 242 -2.21 -23.92 -12.46
C ASN A 242 -3.12 -23.68 -13.65
N LEU A 243 -3.72 -22.49 -13.72
CA LEU A 243 -4.55 -22.10 -14.85
C LEU A 243 -3.69 -21.91 -16.11
N LYS A 244 -4.06 -22.61 -17.18
CA LYS A 244 -3.38 -22.55 -18.50
C LYS A 244 -4.26 -21.88 -19.54
N ASN A 245 -3.62 -21.24 -20.53
CA ASN A 245 -4.33 -20.59 -21.65
C ASN A 245 -5.37 -19.57 -21.14
N TYR A 246 -4.96 -18.71 -20.23
CA TYR A 246 -5.77 -17.70 -19.58
C TYR A 246 -5.68 -16.34 -20.29
N LYS A 247 -6.65 -15.49 -20.01
CA LYS A 247 -6.60 -14.04 -20.21
C LYS A 247 -6.27 -13.38 -18.88
N THR A 248 -5.74 -12.16 -18.93
CA THR A 248 -5.51 -11.35 -17.74
C THR A 248 -6.53 -10.21 -17.72
N TRP A 249 -7.24 -10.07 -16.61
CA TRP A 249 -7.99 -8.86 -16.31
C TRP A 249 -7.04 -7.87 -15.65
N ASN A 250 -6.87 -6.71 -16.25
CA ASN A 250 -6.06 -5.64 -15.69
C ASN A 250 -6.96 -4.59 -15.06
N SER A 251 -6.59 -4.10 -13.89
CA SER A 251 -7.33 -3.05 -13.20
C SER A 251 -7.32 -1.75 -14.00
N SER A 252 -8.49 -1.11 -14.10
CA SER A 252 -8.65 0.24 -14.64
C SER A 252 -8.38 1.33 -13.61
N ILE A 253 -8.31 0.97 -12.30
CA ILE A 253 -8.23 1.89 -11.16
C ILE A 253 -6.83 1.92 -10.52
N LYS A 254 -5.76 1.87 -11.32
CA LYS A 254 -4.38 1.87 -10.81
C LYS A 254 -4.06 3.07 -9.92
N ASP A 255 -4.61 4.25 -10.24
CA ASP A 255 -4.35 5.48 -9.51
C ASP A 255 -5.02 5.46 -8.12
N ASP A 256 -6.16 4.77 -7.97
CA ASP A 256 -6.77 4.51 -6.66
C ASP A 256 -5.89 3.59 -5.80
N ILE A 257 -5.26 2.58 -6.42
CA ILE A 257 -4.28 1.72 -5.74
C ILE A 257 -3.08 2.53 -5.27
N TYR A 258 -2.54 3.41 -6.12
CA TYR A 258 -1.42 4.27 -5.74
C TYR A 258 -1.83 5.29 -4.67
N SER A 259 -3.05 5.84 -4.76
CA SER A 259 -3.62 6.72 -3.75
C SER A 259 -3.77 6.02 -2.40
N ALA A 260 -4.31 4.81 -2.35
CA ALA A 260 -4.41 4.01 -1.13
C ALA A 260 -3.02 3.75 -0.48
N ILE A 261 -1.99 3.54 -1.31
CA ILE A 261 -0.61 3.35 -0.84
C ILE A 261 0.00 4.65 -0.32
N LEU A 262 -0.16 5.75 -1.05
CA LEU A 262 0.58 7.00 -0.77
C LEU A 262 -0.18 7.97 0.14
N LYS A 263 -1.53 8.04 0.06
CA LYS A 263 -2.36 8.90 0.92
C LYS A 263 -2.71 8.21 2.23
N ASP A 264 -3.26 6.98 2.15
CA ASP A 264 -3.73 6.26 3.33
C ASP A 264 -2.64 5.41 3.96
N SER A 265 -1.49 5.32 3.28
CA SER A 265 -0.33 4.55 3.74
C SER A 265 -0.65 3.08 4.01
N ASP A 266 -1.55 2.47 3.22
CA ASP A 266 -1.95 1.07 3.40
C ASP A 266 -0.78 0.11 3.13
N ASN A 267 -0.47 -0.70 4.14
CA ASN A 267 0.67 -1.61 4.07
C ASN A 267 0.35 -2.86 3.25
N LEU A 268 -0.85 -3.44 3.44
CA LEU A 268 -1.22 -4.67 2.72
C LEU A 268 -1.33 -4.41 1.21
N ILE A 269 -1.92 -3.28 0.82
CA ILE A 269 -2.01 -2.89 -0.59
C ILE A 269 -0.62 -2.68 -1.17
N SER A 270 0.30 -2.07 -0.43
CA SER A 270 1.69 -1.89 -0.87
C SER A 270 2.45 -3.21 -1.01
N GLU A 271 2.30 -4.15 -0.07
CA GLU A 271 2.88 -5.48 -0.14
C GLU A 271 2.30 -6.29 -1.32
N SER A 272 1.00 -6.19 -1.51
CA SER A 272 0.29 -6.82 -2.61
C SER A 272 0.77 -6.31 -3.97
N LEU A 273 0.96 -4.99 -4.10
CA LEU A 273 1.51 -4.40 -5.32
C LEU A 273 2.95 -4.86 -5.56
N ALA A 274 3.78 -4.89 -4.52
CA ALA A 274 5.15 -5.40 -4.62
C ALA A 274 5.19 -6.86 -5.11
N ALA A 275 4.30 -7.72 -4.60
CA ALA A 275 4.17 -9.10 -5.05
C ALA A 275 3.62 -9.20 -6.49
N ASN A 276 2.63 -8.38 -6.84
CA ASN A 276 1.98 -8.36 -8.14
C ASN A 276 2.93 -7.94 -9.28
N ILE A 277 3.83 -6.98 -9.04
CA ILE A 277 4.86 -6.53 -9.97
C ILE A 277 5.70 -7.71 -10.50
N SER A 278 5.93 -8.75 -9.70
CA SER A 278 6.71 -9.93 -10.11
C SER A 278 6.09 -10.68 -11.28
N LEU A 279 4.77 -10.63 -11.44
CA LEU A 279 4.03 -11.33 -12.49
C LEU A 279 4.36 -10.83 -13.90
N ARG A 280 4.93 -9.65 -14.04
CA ARG A 280 5.30 -9.10 -15.35
C ARG A 280 6.47 -9.82 -16.00
N TYR A 281 7.34 -10.41 -15.19
CA TYR A 281 8.56 -11.07 -15.66
C TYR A 281 8.61 -12.55 -15.29
N ASN A 282 7.81 -12.94 -14.32
CA ASN A 282 7.78 -14.31 -13.81
C ASN A 282 6.33 -14.66 -13.49
N ASP A 283 5.84 -15.76 -13.94
CA ASP A 283 4.48 -16.23 -13.64
C ASP A 283 4.34 -16.70 -12.16
N THR A 284 4.87 -15.91 -11.21
CA THR A 284 4.91 -16.24 -9.78
C THR A 284 4.61 -15.01 -8.95
N ILE A 285 3.66 -15.07 -8.05
CA ILE A 285 3.39 -14.04 -7.05
C ILE A 285 4.51 -14.10 -6.00
N SER A 286 5.37 -13.07 -5.95
CA SER A 286 6.53 -13.07 -5.04
C SER A 286 6.94 -11.64 -4.68
N VAL A 287 6.98 -11.35 -3.40
CA VAL A 287 7.51 -10.05 -2.92
C VAL A 287 8.99 -9.94 -3.27
N ASP A 288 9.79 -10.95 -3.02
CA ASP A 288 11.25 -10.91 -3.25
C ASP A 288 11.61 -10.63 -4.71
N LYS A 289 10.87 -11.24 -5.66
CA LYS A 289 11.04 -10.96 -7.09
C LYS A 289 10.57 -9.54 -7.44
N GLY A 290 9.45 -9.11 -6.88
CA GLY A 290 8.94 -7.76 -7.07
C GLY A 290 9.89 -6.70 -6.54
N LEU A 291 10.48 -6.90 -5.35
CA LEU A 291 11.48 -5.99 -4.77
C LEU A 291 12.71 -5.82 -5.65
N LYS A 292 13.18 -6.88 -6.32
CA LYS A 292 14.27 -6.78 -7.29
C LYS A 292 13.92 -5.87 -8.47
N ILE A 293 12.68 -5.96 -8.96
CA ILE A 293 12.18 -5.11 -10.04
C ILE A 293 12.07 -3.65 -9.56
N ILE A 294 11.53 -3.44 -8.35
CA ILE A 294 11.43 -2.13 -7.71
C ILE A 294 12.82 -1.49 -7.56
N LEU A 295 13.82 -2.25 -7.10
CA LEU A 295 15.21 -1.77 -6.98
C LEU A 295 15.79 -1.36 -8.34
N ASN A 296 15.51 -2.11 -9.40
CA ASN A 296 15.99 -1.80 -10.76
C ASN A 296 15.35 -0.52 -11.34
N SER A 297 14.20 -0.08 -10.83
CA SER A 297 13.58 1.20 -11.22
C SER A 297 14.27 2.41 -10.58
N SER A 298 15.04 2.17 -9.52
CA SER A 298 15.85 3.16 -8.81
C SER A 298 17.23 3.33 -9.44
N ASP A 299 17.81 4.53 -9.36
CA ASP A 299 19.19 4.81 -9.79
C ASP A 299 20.23 4.50 -8.70
N ASP A 300 19.79 4.06 -7.52
CA ASP A 300 20.68 3.79 -6.37
C ASP A 300 20.72 2.30 -6.03
N ASN A 301 21.80 1.64 -6.42
CA ASN A 301 22.07 0.22 -6.14
C ASN A 301 22.47 -0.08 -4.68
N LYS A 302 22.50 0.93 -3.80
CA LYS A 302 22.83 0.79 -2.38
C LYS A 302 21.59 0.77 -1.48
N ILE A 303 20.39 0.85 -2.06
CA ILE A 303 19.14 0.69 -1.31
C ILE A 303 19.07 -0.74 -0.80
N GLN A 304 18.73 -0.89 0.49
CA GLN A 304 18.37 -2.18 1.07
C GLN A 304 16.86 -2.21 1.21
N LEU A 305 16.21 -3.15 0.53
CA LEU A 305 14.78 -3.27 0.45
C LEU A 305 14.36 -4.70 0.81
N TYR A 306 13.53 -4.85 1.83
CA TYR A 306 13.08 -6.12 2.39
C TYR A 306 11.58 -6.30 2.35
N ASP A 307 10.82 -5.23 2.12
CA ASP A 307 9.37 -5.24 1.93
C ASP A 307 8.92 -4.06 1.06
N GLY A 308 7.65 -4.07 0.66
CA GLY A 308 7.06 -3.02 -0.16
C GLY A 308 6.43 -1.88 0.64
N SER A 309 6.19 -2.05 1.93
CA SER A 309 5.39 -1.13 2.77
C SER A 309 6.21 -0.25 3.70
N GLY A 310 7.41 -0.73 4.10
CA GLY A 310 8.26 -0.06 5.08
C GLY A 310 8.05 -0.52 6.51
N LEU A 311 7.36 -1.63 6.75
CA LEU A 311 7.27 -2.29 8.06
C LEU A 311 8.62 -2.87 8.48
N SER A 312 9.40 -3.38 7.53
CA SER A 312 10.71 -3.96 7.80
C SER A 312 11.68 -2.91 8.32
N ARG A 313 12.24 -3.16 9.49
CA ARG A 313 13.31 -2.33 10.08
C ARG A 313 14.66 -2.50 9.39
N TYR A 314 14.78 -3.46 8.47
CA TYR A 314 15.99 -3.68 7.67
C TYR A 314 16.06 -2.80 6.43
N ASN A 315 14.95 -2.15 6.03
CA ASN A 315 14.97 -1.21 4.92
C ASN A 315 15.91 -0.04 5.22
N LEU A 316 16.79 0.26 4.27
CA LEU A 316 17.69 1.41 4.34
C LEU A 316 17.73 2.14 3.01
N ILE A 317 17.50 3.45 3.03
CA ILE A 317 17.52 4.31 1.85
C ILE A 317 18.11 5.69 2.20
N LYS A 318 18.71 6.33 1.21
CA LYS A 318 19.18 7.71 1.32
C LYS A 318 18.05 8.68 0.98
N PRO A 319 17.92 9.82 1.64
CA PRO A 319 16.99 10.88 1.26
C PRO A 319 17.14 11.34 -0.19
N SER A 320 18.38 11.38 -0.71
CA SER A 320 18.62 11.72 -2.12
C SER A 320 17.95 10.71 -3.08
N SER A 321 17.96 9.44 -2.74
CA SER A 321 17.33 8.39 -3.56
C SER A 321 15.81 8.49 -3.55
N LEU A 322 15.20 8.84 -2.41
CA LEU A 322 13.77 9.12 -2.33
C LEU A 322 13.37 10.34 -3.18
N VAL A 323 14.15 11.42 -3.14
CA VAL A 323 13.91 12.60 -3.99
C VAL A 323 14.02 12.26 -5.48
N SER A 324 14.99 11.42 -5.86
CA SER A 324 15.11 10.96 -7.26
C SER A 324 13.90 10.11 -7.67
N ALA A 325 13.39 9.25 -6.79
CA ALA A 325 12.20 8.46 -7.04
C ALA A 325 10.95 9.34 -7.20
N LEU A 326 10.77 10.32 -6.32
CA LEU A 326 9.69 11.32 -6.41
C LEU A 326 9.75 12.13 -7.72
N GLU A 327 10.93 12.50 -8.16
CA GLU A 327 11.12 13.21 -9.43
C GLU A 327 10.69 12.35 -10.62
N LYS A 328 11.01 11.06 -10.65
CA LYS A 328 10.56 10.13 -11.69
C LYS A 328 9.04 10.01 -11.71
N ILE A 329 8.40 9.89 -10.54
CA ILE A 329 6.94 9.86 -10.43
C ILE A 329 6.33 11.18 -10.92
N TYR A 330 6.93 12.31 -10.55
CA TYR A 330 6.50 13.63 -11.03
C TYR A 330 6.61 13.76 -12.55
N HIS A 331 7.66 13.26 -13.17
CA HIS A 331 7.80 13.31 -14.63
C HIS A 331 6.77 12.43 -15.34
N TYR A 332 6.32 11.34 -14.69
CA TYR A 332 5.28 10.48 -15.24
C TYR A 332 3.88 11.11 -15.12
N TYR A 333 3.54 11.66 -13.97
CA TYR A 333 2.20 12.17 -13.67
C TYR A 333 2.00 13.67 -13.93
N GLY A 334 3.07 14.45 -13.94
CA GLY A 334 2.99 15.91 -13.91
C GLY A 334 2.46 16.46 -12.58
N PHE A 335 2.29 17.78 -12.51
CA PHE A 335 1.87 18.45 -11.27
C PHE A 335 0.44 18.10 -10.84
N GLU A 336 -0.49 18.03 -11.78
CA GLU A 336 -1.90 17.72 -11.46
C GLU A 336 -2.06 16.25 -11.06
N GLY A 337 -1.46 15.30 -11.79
CA GLY A 337 -1.56 13.90 -11.46
C GLY A 337 -0.92 13.52 -10.10
N ILE A 338 0.12 14.25 -9.67
CA ILE A 338 0.68 14.08 -8.32
C ILE A 338 -0.35 14.37 -7.23
N LYS A 339 -1.22 15.37 -7.41
CA LYS A 339 -2.28 15.71 -6.43
C LYS A 339 -3.29 14.59 -6.28
N GLU A 340 -3.51 13.80 -7.33
CA GLU A 340 -4.45 12.69 -7.30
C GLU A 340 -3.94 11.51 -6.46
N ILE A 341 -2.62 11.29 -6.40
CA ILE A 341 -2.04 10.13 -5.72
C ILE A 341 -1.31 10.46 -4.41
N PHE A 342 -0.99 11.73 -4.12
CA PHE A 342 -0.36 12.16 -2.86
C PHE A 342 -1.34 12.97 -1.99
N PRO A 343 -1.13 13.02 -0.65
CA PRO A 343 -1.97 13.81 0.24
C PRO A 343 -1.97 15.30 -0.13
N ASN A 344 -3.16 15.89 -0.30
CA ASN A 344 -3.30 17.29 -0.74
C ASN A 344 -2.80 18.33 0.29
N ASN A 345 -2.69 17.96 1.56
CA ASN A 345 -2.26 18.87 2.64
C ASN A 345 -0.77 19.24 2.58
N TYR A 346 0.01 18.64 1.69
CA TYR A 346 1.45 18.86 1.52
C TYR A 346 1.82 19.51 0.19
N ILE A 347 0.83 19.80 -0.66
CA ILE A 347 1.04 20.45 -1.96
C ILE A 347 0.66 21.93 -1.80
N ILE A 348 1.66 22.74 -1.50
CA ILE A 348 1.54 24.22 -1.43
C ILE A 348 2.08 24.82 -2.73
#